data_f02954acd54a66487cde53e506e4ae50
#
_entry.id   f02954acd54a66487cde53e506e4ae50
#
_cell.length_a   1.000
_cell.length_b   1.000
_cell.length_c   1.000
_cell.angle_alpha   90.00
_cell.angle_beta   90.00
_cell.angle_gamma   90.00
#
_symmetry.space_group_name_H-M   'P 1'
#
loop_
_entity.id
_entity.type
_entity.pdbx_description
1 polymer ?
#
loop_
_entity_poly.entity_id
_entity_poly.type
_entity_poly.pdbx_seq_one_letter_code
_entity_poly.pdbx_strand_id
1 'polypeptide(L)'
;MRKLLISLSALVFVAFSARAQTPAPQHGLKAGSIALVVTGEVLPGQMDNFKQLVPKLVAAVADEPGTLVYEWSFHPDQKTYNVMEVYQNSDALVAHIKHLTSTDFLKELGQVRKVTNAIVFGSPDAQVKEALTRLDPVYTSHIDGFMR
;
A
#
# COMPACT_ATOMS: atom_id res chain seq x y z
N MET A 1 63.32 -55.08 16.01
CA MET A 1 63.15 -53.65 16.29
C MET A 1 62.22 -53.06 15.20
N ARG A 2 60.93 -52.94 15.49
CA ARG A 2 59.92 -52.36 14.55
C ARG A 2 59.75 -50.88 14.86
N LYS A 3 60.12 -50.04 13.94
CA LYS A 3 59.90 -48.58 14.02
C LYS A 3 58.44 -48.24 13.66
N LEU A 4 57.73 -47.71 14.62
CA LEU A 4 56.35 -47.22 14.47
C LEU A 4 56.42 -45.82 13.87
N LEU A 5 55.94 -45.66 12.64
CA LEU A 5 55.74 -44.35 11.98
C LEU A 5 54.37 -43.80 12.35
N ILE A 6 54.33 -42.75 13.15
CA ILE A 6 53.11 -42.01 13.48
C ILE A 6 52.93 -40.99 12.40
N SER A 7 51.91 -41.20 11.59
CA SER A 7 51.45 -40.24 10.56
C SER A 7 50.58 -39.17 11.23
N LEU A 8 51.02 -37.93 11.25
CA LEU A 8 50.31 -36.76 11.75
C LEU A 8 49.46 -36.19 10.63
N SER A 9 48.17 -36.54 10.59
CA SER A 9 47.20 -35.95 9.64
C SER A 9 46.79 -34.57 10.15
N ALA A 10 47.24 -33.51 9.49
CA ALA A 10 46.79 -32.16 9.74
C ALA A 10 45.37 -31.96 9.19
N LEU A 11 44.42 -31.80 10.08
CA LEU A 11 43.03 -31.46 9.75
C LEU A 11 42.95 -29.95 9.45
N VAL A 12 42.86 -29.58 8.18
CA VAL A 12 42.66 -28.17 7.75
C VAL A 12 41.19 -27.83 7.96
N PHE A 13 40.89 -27.05 8.99
CA PHE A 13 39.59 -26.42 9.17
C PHE A 13 39.44 -25.23 8.21
N VAL A 14 38.73 -25.41 7.13
CA VAL A 14 38.30 -24.29 6.28
C VAL A 14 37.10 -23.62 6.96
N ALA A 15 37.35 -22.50 7.66
CA ALA A 15 36.29 -21.67 8.21
C ALA A 15 35.52 -21.00 7.04
N PHE A 16 34.34 -21.51 6.73
CA PHE A 16 33.42 -20.87 5.78
C PHE A 16 32.83 -19.65 6.50
N SER A 17 33.42 -18.48 6.29
CA SER A 17 32.82 -17.19 6.73
C SER A 17 31.54 -16.97 5.94
N ALA A 18 30.40 -17.26 6.53
CA ALA A 18 29.11 -16.85 6.00
C ALA A 18 29.06 -15.30 5.95
N ARG A 19 29.35 -14.75 4.79
CA ARG A 19 29.17 -13.33 4.54
C ARG A 19 27.68 -13.04 4.60
N ALA A 20 27.23 -12.28 5.60
CA ALA A 20 25.86 -11.80 5.65
C ALA A 20 25.57 -11.04 4.35
N GLN A 21 24.76 -11.63 3.49
CA GLN A 21 24.30 -10.96 2.28
C GLN A 21 23.41 -9.81 2.72
N THR A 22 23.84 -8.58 2.45
CA THR A 22 22.95 -7.41 2.54
C THR A 22 21.76 -7.71 1.64
N PRO A 23 20.50 -7.63 2.14
CA PRO A 23 19.35 -7.83 1.28
C PRO A 23 19.45 -6.89 0.09
N ALA A 24 19.22 -7.41 -1.11
CA ALA A 24 19.15 -6.57 -2.30
C ALA A 24 18.09 -5.46 -2.07
N PRO A 25 18.32 -4.23 -2.54
CA PRO A 25 17.34 -3.17 -2.42
C PRO A 25 16.02 -3.67 -3.01
N GLN A 26 14.93 -3.60 -2.22
CA GLN A 26 13.63 -3.99 -2.70
C GLN A 26 13.16 -2.93 -3.70
N HIS A 27 13.01 -3.33 -4.95
CA HIS A 27 12.50 -2.48 -6.01
C HIS A 27 10.97 -2.41 -5.93
N GLY A 28 10.42 -1.19 -5.97
CA GLY A 28 8.98 -0.94 -5.96
C GLY A 28 8.33 -0.82 -4.57
N LEU A 29 7.01 -0.94 -4.53
CA LEU A 29 6.26 -1.03 -3.28
C LEU A 29 6.77 -2.21 -2.44
N LYS A 30 6.82 -2.04 -1.11
CA LYS A 30 7.16 -3.14 -0.21
C LYS A 30 6.32 -4.37 -0.58
N ALA A 31 6.94 -5.55 -0.59
CA ALA A 31 6.25 -6.78 -0.99
C ALA A 31 4.92 -6.95 -0.24
N GLY A 32 3.84 -7.13 -0.97
CA GLY A 32 2.47 -7.23 -0.45
C GLY A 32 1.73 -5.90 -0.27
N SER A 33 2.42 -4.74 -0.31
CA SER A 33 1.74 -3.44 -0.21
C SER A 33 0.88 -3.16 -1.45
N ILE A 34 -0.23 -2.47 -1.21
CA ILE A 34 -1.14 -1.98 -2.24
C ILE A 34 -1.17 -0.46 -2.17
N ALA A 35 -0.98 0.21 -3.31
CA ALA A 35 -1.26 1.64 -3.42
C ALA A 35 -2.47 1.87 -4.31
N LEU A 36 -3.28 2.85 -3.95
CA LEU A 36 -4.47 3.25 -4.69
C LEU A 36 -4.42 4.77 -4.89
N VAL A 37 -4.64 5.21 -6.12
CA VAL A 37 -4.86 6.63 -6.43
C VAL A 37 -6.26 6.78 -6.97
N VAL A 38 -7.09 7.53 -6.26
CA VAL A 38 -8.45 7.85 -6.67
C VAL A 38 -8.51 9.31 -7.10
N THR A 39 -8.98 9.57 -8.30
CA THR A 39 -9.29 10.92 -8.79
C THR A 39 -10.80 11.11 -8.83
N GLY A 40 -11.26 12.29 -8.44
CA GLY A 40 -12.67 12.61 -8.51
C GLY A 40 -12.93 14.11 -8.57
N GLU A 41 -14.19 14.45 -8.65
CA GLU A 41 -14.67 15.82 -8.64
C GLU A 41 -15.65 16.04 -7.50
N VAL A 42 -15.56 17.20 -6.87
CA VAL A 42 -16.58 17.66 -5.90
C VAL A 42 -17.83 18.03 -6.67
N LEU A 43 -18.98 17.56 -6.20
CA LEU A 43 -20.28 17.86 -6.83
C LEU A 43 -20.63 19.34 -6.70
N PRO A 44 -21.38 19.89 -7.66
CA PRO A 44 -21.85 21.30 -7.60
C PRO A 44 -22.53 21.62 -6.27
N GLY A 45 -22.12 22.71 -5.62
CA GLY A 45 -22.67 23.15 -4.34
C GLY A 45 -22.23 22.34 -3.11
N GLN A 46 -21.37 21.33 -3.27
CA GLN A 46 -20.95 20.45 -2.16
C GLN A 46 -19.56 20.76 -1.61
N MET A 47 -18.90 21.81 -2.06
CA MET A 47 -17.52 22.12 -1.68
C MET A 47 -17.34 22.28 -0.16
N ASP A 48 -18.24 22.98 0.51
CA ASP A 48 -18.14 23.21 1.96
C ASP A 48 -18.37 21.91 2.73
N ASN A 49 -19.34 21.09 2.31
CA ASN A 49 -19.59 19.78 2.89
C ASN A 49 -18.39 18.83 2.70
N PHE A 50 -17.80 18.84 1.50
CA PHE A 50 -16.61 18.07 1.19
C PHE A 50 -15.42 18.48 2.09
N LYS A 51 -15.16 19.79 2.21
CA LYS A 51 -14.09 20.33 3.06
C LYS A 51 -14.29 20.04 4.56
N GLN A 52 -15.54 19.88 5.00
CA GLN A 52 -15.85 19.48 6.39
C GLN A 52 -15.74 17.95 6.59
N LEU A 53 -16.03 17.16 5.56
CA LEU A 53 -16.01 15.70 5.64
C LEU A 53 -14.60 15.13 5.61
N VAL A 54 -13.72 15.62 4.71
CA VAL A 54 -12.38 15.08 4.50
C VAL A 54 -11.53 15.07 5.79
N PRO A 55 -11.47 16.13 6.61
CA PRO A 55 -10.72 16.08 7.88
C PRO A 55 -11.25 15.03 8.87
N LYS A 56 -12.55 14.78 8.90
CA LYS A 56 -13.14 13.73 9.75
C LYS A 56 -12.73 12.33 9.28
N LEU A 57 -12.73 12.13 7.97
CA LEU A 57 -12.23 10.90 7.34
C LEU A 57 -10.76 10.67 7.67
N VAL A 58 -9.91 11.68 7.46
CA VAL A 58 -8.48 11.59 7.74
C VAL A 58 -8.23 11.24 9.20
N ALA A 59 -8.96 11.87 10.14
CA ALA A 59 -8.86 11.57 11.56
C ALA A 59 -9.27 10.12 11.88
N ALA A 60 -10.35 9.62 11.28
CA ALA A 60 -10.80 8.24 11.50
C ALA A 60 -9.83 7.20 10.91
N VAL A 61 -9.28 7.48 9.74
CA VAL A 61 -8.33 6.58 9.04
C VAL A 61 -6.95 6.58 9.70
N ALA A 62 -6.56 7.66 10.38
CA ALA A 62 -5.27 7.76 11.09
C ALA A 62 -5.07 6.68 12.16
N ASP A 63 -6.17 6.13 12.72
CA ASP A 63 -6.14 5.06 13.71
C ASP A 63 -6.07 3.65 13.09
N GLU A 64 -6.07 3.51 11.77
CA GLU A 64 -5.98 2.23 11.07
C GLU A 64 -4.52 1.77 10.98
N PRO A 65 -4.09 0.69 11.68
CA PRO A 65 -2.67 0.33 11.76
C PRO A 65 -2.08 -0.15 10.42
N GLY A 66 -2.92 -0.55 9.47
CA GLY A 66 -2.51 -1.05 8.16
C GLY A 66 -2.55 0.00 7.04
N THR A 67 -3.10 1.19 7.29
CA THR A 67 -3.11 2.32 6.36
C THR A 67 -1.83 3.14 6.57
N LEU A 68 -0.95 3.15 5.57
CA LEU A 68 0.39 3.76 5.66
C LEU A 68 0.41 5.19 5.12
N VAL A 69 -0.44 5.50 4.15
CA VAL A 69 -0.60 6.83 3.54
C VAL A 69 -2.07 7.03 3.25
N TYR A 70 -2.60 8.19 3.58
CA TYR A 70 -3.96 8.61 3.25
C TYR A 70 -3.96 10.12 3.04
N GLU A 71 -3.66 10.56 1.81
CA GLU A 71 -3.40 11.96 1.47
C GLU A 71 -4.42 12.47 0.46
N TRP A 72 -5.06 13.61 0.79
CA TRP A 72 -6.03 14.29 -0.06
C TRP A 72 -5.43 15.59 -0.61
N SER A 73 -5.56 15.80 -1.91
CA SER A 73 -5.04 17.00 -2.56
C SER A 73 -5.99 17.50 -3.65
N PHE A 74 -6.09 18.83 -3.80
CA PHE A 74 -6.81 19.44 -4.92
C PHE A 74 -5.87 19.70 -6.10
N HIS A 75 -6.44 19.58 -7.30
CA HIS A 75 -5.86 20.17 -8.49
C HIS A 75 -5.96 21.72 -8.47
N PRO A 76 -5.25 22.43 -9.37
CA PRO A 76 -5.31 23.89 -9.44
C PRO A 76 -6.71 24.46 -9.67
N ASP A 77 -7.62 23.68 -10.25
CA ASP A 77 -9.02 24.06 -10.49
C ASP A 77 -9.88 24.11 -9.21
N GLN A 78 -9.30 23.68 -8.06
CA GLN A 78 -9.95 23.61 -6.75
C GLN A 78 -11.26 22.83 -6.73
N LYS A 79 -11.48 21.95 -7.70
CA LYS A 79 -12.68 21.13 -7.86
C LYS A 79 -12.33 19.66 -8.02
N THR A 80 -11.32 19.37 -8.83
CA THR A 80 -10.76 18.02 -8.97
C THR A 80 -9.84 17.70 -7.80
N TYR A 81 -9.95 16.51 -7.24
CA TYR A 81 -9.10 16.04 -6.14
C TYR A 81 -8.47 14.71 -6.48
N ASN A 82 -7.36 14.41 -5.82
CA ASN A 82 -6.78 13.08 -5.70
C ASN A 82 -6.76 12.63 -4.25
N VAL A 83 -6.95 11.32 -4.07
CA VAL A 83 -6.59 10.63 -2.84
C VAL A 83 -5.47 9.66 -3.19
N MET A 84 -4.35 9.78 -2.49
CA MET A 84 -3.27 8.80 -2.53
C MET A 84 -3.34 7.95 -1.26
N GLU A 85 -3.47 6.65 -1.43
CA GLU A 85 -3.65 5.69 -0.36
C GLU A 85 -2.59 4.60 -0.49
N VAL A 86 -1.94 4.23 0.60
CA VAL A 86 -1.01 3.09 0.64
C VAL A 86 -1.36 2.22 1.82
N TYR A 87 -1.49 0.93 1.56
CA TYR A 87 -1.85 -0.10 2.53
C TYR A 87 -0.73 -1.11 2.68
N GLN A 88 -0.54 -1.61 3.90
CA GLN A 88 0.48 -2.61 4.20
C GLN A 88 0.29 -3.90 3.39
N ASN A 89 -0.96 -4.29 3.12
CA ASN A 89 -1.35 -5.49 2.37
C ASN A 89 -2.84 -5.41 1.96
N SER A 90 -3.32 -6.43 1.27
CA SER A 90 -4.73 -6.56 0.87
C SER A 90 -5.72 -6.54 2.04
N ASP A 91 -5.40 -7.22 3.15
CA ASP A 91 -6.27 -7.25 4.34
C ASP A 91 -6.47 -5.86 4.93
N ALA A 92 -5.41 -5.02 4.96
CA ALA A 92 -5.49 -3.65 5.44
C ALA A 92 -6.43 -2.80 4.57
N LEU A 93 -6.36 -2.92 3.24
CA LEU A 93 -7.28 -2.22 2.34
C LEU A 93 -8.72 -2.70 2.52
N VAL A 94 -8.96 -3.99 2.65
CA VAL A 94 -10.30 -4.53 2.92
C VAL A 94 -10.83 -4.04 4.27
N ALA A 95 -9.98 -3.96 5.31
CA ALA A 95 -10.35 -3.43 6.62
C ALA A 95 -10.74 -1.95 6.53
N HIS A 96 -9.97 -1.12 5.78
CA HIS A 96 -10.29 0.27 5.50
C HIS A 96 -11.67 0.42 4.86
N ILE A 97 -11.96 -0.31 3.77
CA ILE A 97 -13.28 -0.25 3.10
C ILE A 97 -14.40 -0.64 4.07
N LYS A 98 -14.22 -1.68 4.88
CA LYS A 98 -15.19 -2.09 5.90
C LYS A 98 -15.41 -1.00 6.94
N HIS A 99 -14.35 -0.35 7.41
CA HIS A 99 -14.44 0.76 8.35
C HIS A 99 -15.24 1.92 7.75
N LEU A 100 -14.89 2.38 6.55
CA LEU A 100 -15.62 3.47 5.88
C LEU A 100 -17.11 3.12 5.62
N THR A 101 -17.40 1.84 5.36
CA THR A 101 -18.78 1.37 5.17
C THR A 101 -19.57 1.36 6.48
N SER A 102 -18.95 0.88 7.57
CA SER A 102 -19.61 0.75 8.87
C SER A 102 -19.85 2.09 9.57
N THR A 103 -19.12 3.13 9.20
CA THR A 103 -19.20 4.50 9.73
C THR A 103 -19.98 5.46 8.85
N ASP A 104 -20.68 4.96 7.82
CA ASP A 104 -21.41 5.75 6.82
C ASP A 104 -20.54 6.70 5.94
N PHE A 105 -19.21 6.74 6.13
CA PHE A 105 -18.34 7.64 5.37
C PHE A 105 -18.42 7.44 3.86
N LEU A 106 -18.54 6.19 3.38
CA LEU A 106 -18.71 5.94 1.93
C LEU A 106 -20.01 6.53 1.40
N LYS A 107 -21.08 6.49 2.18
CA LYS A 107 -22.37 7.06 1.84
C LYS A 107 -22.28 8.59 1.79
N GLU A 108 -21.70 9.22 2.82
CA GLU A 108 -21.49 10.66 2.88
C GLU A 108 -20.61 11.16 1.73
N LEU A 109 -19.52 10.44 1.44
CA LEU A 109 -18.65 10.73 0.28
C LEU A 109 -19.43 10.69 -1.04
N GLY A 110 -20.32 9.71 -1.22
CA GLY A 110 -21.16 9.60 -2.41
C GLY A 110 -22.14 10.79 -2.62
N GLN A 111 -22.45 11.54 -1.55
CA GLN A 111 -23.31 12.72 -1.61
C GLN A 111 -22.56 14.00 -2.00
N VAL A 112 -21.24 14.05 -1.82
CA VAL A 112 -20.45 15.27 -2.02
C VAL A 112 -19.47 15.20 -3.17
N ARG A 113 -19.18 13.99 -3.70
CA ARG A 113 -18.19 13.78 -4.75
C ARG A 113 -18.59 12.72 -5.76
N LYS A 114 -17.95 12.76 -6.94
CA LYS A 114 -17.98 11.71 -7.95
C LYS A 114 -16.55 11.24 -8.24
N VAL A 115 -16.29 9.92 -8.18
CA VAL A 115 -15.03 9.34 -8.65
C VAL A 115 -15.03 9.35 -10.18
N THR A 116 -13.91 9.74 -10.77
CA THR A 116 -13.71 9.79 -12.23
C THR A 116 -12.63 8.82 -12.70
N ASN A 117 -11.71 8.43 -11.82
CA ASN A 117 -10.65 7.46 -12.12
C ASN A 117 -10.16 6.80 -10.83
N ALA A 118 -9.70 5.56 -10.94
CA ALA A 118 -9.00 4.85 -9.87
C ALA A 118 -7.90 3.98 -10.48
N ILE A 119 -6.72 4.00 -9.88
CA ILE A 119 -5.55 3.21 -10.32
C ILE A 119 -5.01 2.45 -9.12
N VAL A 120 -4.83 1.14 -9.26
CA VAL A 120 -4.29 0.26 -8.23
C VAL A 120 -2.91 -0.24 -8.63
N PHE A 121 -1.96 -0.10 -7.72
CA PHE A 121 -0.58 -0.57 -7.84
C PHE A 121 -0.34 -1.70 -6.85
N GLY A 122 0.58 -2.59 -7.19
CA GLY A 122 0.89 -3.77 -6.38
C GLY A 122 0.16 -5.01 -6.88
N SER A 123 -0.02 -5.98 -5.98
CA SER A 123 -0.63 -7.27 -6.33
C SER A 123 -1.84 -7.55 -5.41
N PRO A 124 -2.97 -6.85 -5.62
CA PRO A 124 -4.17 -7.05 -4.82
C PRO A 124 -4.74 -8.46 -5.04
N ASP A 125 -5.23 -9.05 -3.97
CA ASP A 125 -5.91 -10.34 -4.01
C ASP A 125 -7.36 -10.23 -4.54
N ALA A 126 -8.07 -11.36 -4.57
CA ALA A 126 -9.44 -11.41 -5.07
C ALA A 126 -10.42 -10.60 -4.20
N GLN A 127 -10.20 -10.52 -2.86
CA GLN A 127 -11.08 -9.78 -1.97
C GLN A 127 -10.99 -8.27 -2.21
N VAL A 128 -9.77 -7.75 -2.43
CA VAL A 128 -9.57 -6.34 -2.81
C VAL A 128 -10.24 -6.04 -4.14
N LYS A 129 -10.07 -6.91 -5.14
CA LYS A 129 -10.69 -6.73 -6.47
C LYS A 129 -12.21 -6.68 -6.37
N GLU A 130 -12.81 -7.55 -5.57
CA GLU A 130 -14.24 -7.56 -5.30
C GLU A 130 -14.69 -6.27 -4.59
N ALA A 131 -13.97 -5.86 -3.53
CA ALA A 131 -14.29 -4.66 -2.77
C ALA A 131 -14.21 -3.36 -3.59
N LEU A 132 -13.30 -3.30 -4.57
CA LEU A 132 -13.11 -2.15 -5.44
C LEU A 132 -13.94 -2.19 -6.73
N THR A 133 -14.76 -3.21 -6.97
CA THR A 133 -15.52 -3.39 -8.22
C THR A 133 -16.32 -2.13 -8.62
N ARG A 134 -16.89 -1.41 -7.65
CA ARG A 134 -17.70 -0.19 -7.94
C ARG A 134 -16.86 1.00 -8.42
N LEU A 135 -15.55 0.98 -8.18
CA LEU A 135 -14.64 2.03 -8.66
C LEU A 135 -14.15 1.76 -10.08
N ASP A 136 -14.34 0.53 -10.59
CA ASP A 136 -13.83 0.06 -11.89
C ASP A 136 -12.36 0.46 -12.13
N PRO A 137 -11.44 0.08 -11.22
CA PRO A 137 -10.10 0.62 -11.23
C PRO A 137 -9.23 -0.05 -12.30
N VAL A 138 -8.26 0.72 -12.80
CA VAL A 138 -7.16 0.17 -13.60
C VAL A 138 -6.16 -0.51 -12.68
N TYR A 139 -5.93 -1.81 -12.87
CA TYR A 139 -4.88 -2.57 -12.18
C TYR A 139 -3.59 -2.53 -12.99
N THR A 140 -2.51 -2.06 -12.37
CA THR A 140 -1.21 -1.92 -13.04
C THR A 140 -0.31 -3.11 -12.78
N SER A 141 0.64 -3.37 -13.69
CA SER A 141 1.72 -4.32 -13.50
C SER A 141 2.99 -3.57 -13.12
N HIS A 142 3.74 -4.11 -12.15
CA HIS A 142 5.05 -3.55 -11.79
C HIS A 142 6.04 -3.76 -12.94
N ILE A 143 6.80 -2.72 -13.28
CA ILE A 143 7.91 -2.78 -14.24
C ILE A 143 9.22 -2.68 -13.48
N ASP A 144 9.45 -1.55 -12.80
CA ASP A 144 10.63 -1.29 -11.95
C ASP A 144 10.38 -0.06 -11.07
N GLY A 145 11.13 0.09 -9.98
CA GLY A 145 11.03 1.22 -9.07
C GLY A 145 11.61 0.91 -7.69
N PHE A 146 11.67 1.91 -6.82
CA PHE A 146 12.10 1.71 -5.43
C PHE A 146 11.29 2.59 -4.45
N MET A 147 11.22 2.15 -3.18
CA MET A 147 10.83 2.95 -2.01
C MET A 147 11.96 2.89 -0.98
N ARG A 148 12.18 3.97 -0.26
CA ARG A 148 13.20 4.09 0.81
C ARG A 148 12.54 4.28 2.16
#